data_c64d01dd442f19e57db782d852db3262
#
_entry.id   c64d01dd442f19e57db782d852db3262
#
_cell.length_a   1.000
_cell.length_b   1.000
_cell.length_c   1.000
_cell.angle_alpha   90.00
_cell.angle_beta   90.00
_cell.angle_gamma   90.00
#
_symmetry.space_group_name_H-M   'P 1'
#
loop_
_entity.id
_entity.type
_entity.pdbx_description
1 polymer ?
#
loop_
_entity_poly.entity_id
_entity_poly.type
_entity_poly.pdbx_seq_one_letter_code
_entity_poly.pdbx_strand_id
1 'polypeptide(L)'
;MKKLLLFALIVASLQLSAQQMLVGSYNIRYKNANDSINGEVWTKRCQVICDQVNFMAPDVFGTQEVLWSQLQDMKHALDGYDYIGVGRDDGKRAGEHEAIFYKKRKLRLLDHGDFWLSETPDKPGLGWDAVCIRICTWGKFVVKTQKEQRNGMFNRKKSEPAVEFYFFNLHMDHVGVVARCEAAKLVVQRIREMAEGTPVILTGDFNVDQNDEIYTIFTESGLLKDTFDAARIRFAENGTFNAFKTNYFTTSRIDHVFVSPATTVEAYGVFTNSYWTPDEDPDNTIKASDAPQQISFDTFIRHNPSDHYPVFVKVKL
;
A
#
# COMPACT_ATOMS: atom_id res chain seq x y z
N MET A 1 -68.29 -13.83 -5.72
CA MET A 1 -67.34 -12.70 -5.57
C MET A 1 -66.10 -13.24 -4.89
N LYS A 2 -65.07 -13.59 -5.65
CA LYS A 2 -63.83 -14.15 -5.11
C LYS A 2 -62.85 -12.98 -4.81
N LYS A 3 -62.46 -12.77 -3.54
CA LYS A 3 -61.43 -11.80 -3.18
C LYS A 3 -60.07 -12.39 -3.50
N LEU A 4 -59.39 -11.80 -4.47
CA LEU A 4 -57.99 -12.09 -4.77
C LEU A 4 -57.12 -11.35 -3.75
N LEU A 5 -56.46 -12.09 -2.84
CA LEU A 5 -55.41 -11.52 -1.97
C LEU A 5 -54.11 -11.48 -2.79
N LEU A 6 -53.68 -10.28 -3.11
CA LEU A 6 -52.38 -9.99 -3.70
C LEU A 6 -51.34 -9.95 -2.58
N PHE A 7 -50.55 -11.03 -2.41
CA PHE A 7 -49.39 -11.05 -1.54
C PHE A 7 -48.24 -10.32 -2.27
N ALA A 8 -48.02 -9.06 -1.93
CA ALA A 8 -46.82 -8.37 -2.36
C ALA A 8 -45.65 -8.87 -1.49
N LEU A 9 -44.82 -9.74 -2.06
CA LEU A 9 -43.51 -10.06 -1.50
C LEU A 9 -42.62 -8.81 -1.59
N ILE A 10 -42.46 -8.08 -0.50
CA ILE A 10 -41.41 -7.09 -0.33
C ILE A 10 -40.11 -7.90 -0.11
N VAL A 11 -39.39 -8.15 -1.18
CA VAL A 11 -38.00 -8.55 -1.11
C VAL A 11 -37.22 -7.31 -0.66
N ALA A 12 -37.05 -7.18 0.65
CA ALA A 12 -36.08 -6.25 1.22
C ALA A 12 -34.70 -6.79 0.82
N SER A 13 -34.18 -6.33 -0.31
CA SER A 13 -32.77 -6.47 -0.63
C SER A 13 -32.00 -5.73 0.47
N LEU A 14 -31.44 -6.49 1.40
CA LEU A 14 -30.36 -6.00 2.25
C LEU A 14 -29.21 -5.64 1.33
N GLN A 15 -29.22 -4.39 0.83
CA GLN A 15 -28.03 -3.80 0.24
C GLN A 15 -27.02 -3.71 1.40
N LEU A 16 -26.13 -4.71 1.52
CA LEU A 16 -24.89 -4.51 2.25
C LEU A 16 -24.29 -3.25 1.66
N SER A 17 -24.24 -2.19 2.44
CA SER A 17 -23.57 -0.96 2.03
C SER A 17 -22.09 -1.29 1.88
N ALA A 18 -21.67 -1.55 0.65
CA ALA A 18 -20.27 -1.83 0.35
C ALA A 18 -19.41 -0.66 0.88
N GLN A 19 -18.48 -0.98 1.78
CA GLN A 19 -17.65 0.01 2.44
C GLN A 19 -16.56 0.49 1.48
N GLN A 20 -16.64 1.77 1.09
CA GLN A 20 -15.61 2.39 0.27
C GLN A 20 -14.35 2.66 1.10
N MET A 21 -13.21 2.26 0.57
CA MET A 21 -11.89 2.44 1.18
C MET A 21 -10.89 2.94 0.16
N LEU A 22 -9.94 3.76 0.62
CA LEU A 22 -8.70 4.06 -0.07
C LEU A 22 -7.59 3.23 0.55
N VAL A 23 -6.98 2.37 -0.23
CA VAL A 23 -5.90 1.47 0.20
C VAL A 23 -4.65 1.74 -0.62
N GLY A 24 -3.47 1.34 -0.17
CA GLY A 24 -2.25 1.62 -0.93
C GLY A 24 -1.04 0.77 -0.57
N SER A 25 0.00 0.93 -1.38
CA SER A 25 1.35 0.40 -1.19
C SER A 25 2.36 1.51 -1.46
N TYR A 26 3.40 1.60 -0.65
CA TYR A 26 4.45 2.57 -0.83
C TYR A 26 5.80 2.04 -0.32
N ASN A 27 6.69 1.61 -1.20
CA ASN A 27 8.09 1.44 -0.85
C ASN A 27 8.70 2.82 -0.64
N ILE A 28 9.06 3.15 0.62
CA ILE A 28 9.53 4.48 1.00
C ILE A 28 11.04 4.63 0.90
N ARG A 29 11.74 3.61 0.49
CA ARG A 29 13.19 3.50 0.46
C ARG A 29 13.83 3.68 1.84
N TYR A 30 14.59 2.71 2.30
CA TYR A 30 15.33 2.83 3.57
C TYR A 30 16.36 3.96 3.51
N LYS A 31 16.62 4.59 4.66
CA LYS A 31 17.63 5.62 4.75
C LYS A 31 19.03 5.00 4.75
N ASN A 32 19.89 5.50 3.89
CA ASN A 32 21.28 5.08 3.81
C ASN A 32 22.21 6.29 3.47
N ALA A 33 23.51 6.07 3.65
CA ALA A 33 24.50 7.12 3.45
C ALA A 33 24.65 7.52 1.97
N ASN A 34 24.56 6.54 1.05
CA ASN A 34 24.74 6.82 -0.38
C ASN A 34 23.62 7.68 -0.94
N ASP A 35 22.36 7.39 -0.59
CA ASP A 35 21.24 8.22 -1.01
C ASP A 35 21.36 9.64 -0.43
N SER A 36 21.83 9.76 0.82
CA SER A 36 22.05 11.08 1.46
C SER A 36 23.15 11.90 0.77
N ILE A 37 24.24 11.27 0.34
CA ILE A 37 25.32 11.92 -0.41
C ILE A 37 24.82 12.40 -1.78
N ASN A 38 23.89 11.68 -2.39
CA ASN A 38 23.26 12.01 -3.66
C ASN A 38 22.12 13.04 -3.55
N GLY A 39 21.88 13.60 -2.36
CA GLY A 39 20.84 14.62 -2.13
C GLY A 39 19.48 14.07 -1.70
N GLU A 40 19.31 12.73 -1.67
CA GLU A 40 18.06 12.07 -1.31
C GLU A 40 17.95 11.83 0.19
N VAL A 41 18.08 12.91 0.98
CA VAL A 41 18.16 12.87 2.44
C VAL A 41 16.80 12.49 3.03
N TRP A 42 16.78 11.49 3.94
CA TRP A 42 15.56 10.99 4.56
C TRP A 42 14.70 12.09 5.20
N THR A 43 15.27 13.03 5.92
CA THR A 43 14.52 14.09 6.60
C THR A 43 13.69 14.96 5.63
N LYS A 44 14.17 15.18 4.41
CA LYS A 44 13.40 15.85 3.35
C LYS A 44 12.35 14.91 2.75
N ARG A 45 12.74 13.70 2.40
CA ARG A 45 11.85 12.69 1.83
C ARG A 45 10.69 12.35 2.78
N CYS A 46 10.98 12.17 4.08
CA CYS A 46 9.98 11.86 5.10
C CYS A 46 8.84 12.89 5.13
N GLN A 47 9.18 14.17 5.10
CA GLN A 47 8.17 15.24 5.11
C GLN A 47 7.24 15.13 3.89
N VAL A 48 7.83 14.99 2.69
CA VAL A 48 7.06 14.92 1.44
C VAL A 48 6.21 13.65 1.38
N ILE A 49 6.76 12.50 1.80
CA ILE A 49 6.03 11.22 1.88
C ILE A 49 4.84 11.34 2.84
N CYS A 50 5.07 11.87 4.04
CA CYS A 50 4.03 11.99 5.05
C CYS A 50 2.95 13.01 4.66
N ASP A 51 3.33 14.12 4.04
CA ASP A 51 2.38 15.11 3.52
C ASP A 51 1.50 14.52 2.42
N GLN A 52 2.09 13.74 1.51
CA GLN A 52 1.33 13.02 0.48
C GLN A 52 0.36 12.02 1.10
N VAL A 53 0.80 11.22 2.08
CA VAL A 53 -0.08 10.27 2.78
C VAL A 53 -1.18 11.00 3.55
N ASN A 54 -0.88 12.09 4.24
CA ASN A 54 -1.87 12.89 4.97
C ASN A 54 -2.90 13.51 4.01
N PHE A 55 -2.46 14.01 2.84
CA PHE A 55 -3.34 14.58 1.82
C PHE A 55 -4.24 13.53 1.17
N MET A 56 -3.66 12.39 0.74
CA MET A 56 -4.42 11.28 0.15
C MET A 56 -5.30 10.60 1.18
N ALA A 57 -4.85 10.56 2.41
CA ALA A 57 -5.56 10.04 3.55
C ALA A 57 -6.06 8.59 3.36
N PRO A 58 -5.20 7.62 2.94
CA PRO A 58 -5.62 6.23 2.80
C PRO A 58 -6.13 5.66 4.12
N ASP A 59 -7.06 4.72 4.04
CA ASP A 59 -7.63 4.08 5.22
C ASP A 59 -6.68 3.03 5.82
N VAL A 60 -5.97 2.35 4.94
CA VAL A 60 -4.90 1.38 5.24
C VAL A 60 -3.91 1.33 4.09
N PHE A 61 -2.62 1.24 4.39
CA PHE A 61 -1.59 1.08 3.36
C PHE A 61 -0.37 0.31 3.90
N GLY A 62 0.25 -0.46 3.03
CA GLY A 62 1.52 -1.13 3.28
C GLY A 62 2.70 -0.22 2.94
N THR A 63 3.77 -0.36 3.69
CA THR A 63 5.07 0.28 3.39
C THR A 63 6.16 -0.77 3.34
N GLN A 64 7.19 -0.54 2.53
CA GLN A 64 8.34 -1.42 2.41
C GLN A 64 9.62 -0.63 2.66
N GLU A 65 10.68 -1.34 3.05
CA GLU A 65 12.02 -0.80 3.36
C GLU A 65 12.07 0.15 4.58
N VAL A 66 11.12 0.06 5.48
CA VAL A 66 11.05 1.00 6.61
C VAL A 66 11.97 0.58 7.75
N LEU A 67 13.06 1.29 8.00
CA LEU A 67 13.87 1.08 9.21
C LEU A 67 13.14 1.57 10.44
N TRP A 68 13.43 0.98 11.60
CA TRP A 68 12.80 1.35 12.88
C TRP A 68 12.76 2.86 13.13
N SER A 69 13.86 3.59 12.85
CA SER A 69 13.88 5.04 13.02
C SER A 69 12.94 5.77 12.04
N GLN A 70 12.88 5.33 10.78
CA GLN A 70 11.95 5.90 9.80
C GLN A 70 10.50 5.63 10.19
N LEU A 71 10.22 4.44 10.74
CA LEU A 71 8.91 4.07 11.25
C LEU A 71 8.45 5.00 12.39
N GLN A 72 9.37 5.38 13.30
CA GLN A 72 9.07 6.36 14.36
C GLN A 72 8.83 7.76 13.80
N ASP A 73 9.63 8.21 12.83
CA ASP A 73 9.46 9.50 12.16
C ASP A 73 8.07 9.55 11.47
N MET A 74 7.72 8.53 10.71
CA MET A 74 6.41 8.43 10.05
C MET A 74 5.25 8.36 11.05
N LYS A 75 5.39 7.57 12.13
CA LYS A 75 4.37 7.49 13.18
C LYS A 75 4.10 8.85 13.81
N HIS A 76 5.13 9.65 13.98
CA HIS A 76 5.00 11.01 14.53
C HIS A 76 4.32 11.97 13.54
N ALA A 77 4.63 11.85 12.26
CA ALA A 77 4.15 12.75 11.21
C ALA A 77 2.77 12.36 10.63
N LEU A 78 2.31 11.12 10.80
CA LEU A 78 1.04 10.61 10.28
C LEU A 78 -0.06 10.69 11.35
N ASP A 79 -0.84 11.77 11.33
CA ASP A 79 -1.89 11.98 12.32
C ASP A 79 -3.06 10.97 12.16
N GLY A 80 -3.48 10.42 13.29
CA GLY A 80 -4.60 9.49 13.36
C GLY A 80 -4.31 8.06 12.89
N TYR A 81 -3.07 7.76 12.47
CA TYR A 81 -2.66 6.40 12.12
C TYR A 81 -2.04 5.66 13.31
N ASP A 82 -2.15 4.34 13.24
CA ASP A 82 -1.32 3.38 13.98
C ASP A 82 -0.73 2.40 12.98
N TYR A 83 0.21 1.56 13.41
CA TYR A 83 0.82 0.57 12.54
C TYR A 83 1.01 -0.78 13.24
N ILE A 84 1.20 -1.83 12.41
CA ILE A 84 1.65 -3.17 12.79
C ILE A 84 2.82 -3.58 11.92
N GLY A 85 3.57 -4.58 12.34
CA GLY A 85 4.74 -5.14 11.68
C GLY A 85 5.99 -5.10 12.55
N VAL A 86 6.89 -6.02 12.31
CA VAL A 86 8.15 -6.19 13.04
C VAL A 86 9.35 -6.10 12.10
N GLY A 87 10.54 -5.90 12.65
CA GLY A 87 11.79 -5.92 11.90
C GLY A 87 12.11 -7.33 11.40
N ARG A 88 12.42 -7.45 10.12
CA ARG A 88 12.60 -8.74 9.43
C ARG A 88 13.77 -9.56 9.95
N ASP A 89 14.80 -8.92 10.54
CA ASP A 89 16.03 -9.60 10.94
C ASP A 89 15.90 -10.30 12.32
N ASP A 90 15.05 -9.80 13.22
CA ASP A 90 14.95 -10.31 14.58
C ASP A 90 13.50 -10.54 15.09
N GLY A 91 12.51 -10.23 14.23
CA GLY A 91 11.11 -10.25 14.64
C GLY A 91 10.75 -9.18 15.67
N LYS A 92 11.55 -8.11 15.78
CA LYS A 92 11.33 -7.01 16.72
C LYS A 92 11.59 -5.65 16.06
N ARG A 93 12.84 -5.18 16.01
CA ARG A 93 13.23 -3.85 15.54
C ARG A 93 14.37 -3.84 14.53
N ALA A 94 15.09 -4.94 14.38
CA ALA A 94 16.23 -5.02 13.50
C ALA A 94 15.80 -5.30 12.04
N GLY A 95 16.49 -4.66 11.12
CA GLY A 95 16.19 -4.74 9.70
C GLY A 95 15.03 -3.84 9.28
N GLU A 96 14.59 -4.04 8.05
CA GLU A 96 13.44 -3.34 7.47
C GLU A 96 12.12 -3.93 8.01
N HIS A 97 11.07 -3.10 7.97
CA HIS A 97 9.71 -3.46 8.34
C HIS A 97 8.82 -3.31 7.10
N GLU A 98 8.02 -4.30 6.83
CA GLU A 98 6.91 -4.21 5.88
C GLU A 98 5.64 -3.81 6.65
N ALA A 99 5.68 -2.58 7.18
CA ALA A 99 4.66 -2.11 8.11
C ALA A 99 3.33 -1.83 7.41
N ILE A 100 2.22 -2.07 8.13
CA ILE A 100 0.87 -1.72 7.70
C ILE A 100 0.38 -0.57 8.57
N PHE A 101 0.22 0.61 7.97
CA PHE A 101 -0.40 1.77 8.62
C PHE A 101 -1.90 1.78 8.39
N TYR A 102 -2.69 2.09 9.43
CA TYR A 102 -4.14 2.13 9.34
C TYR A 102 -4.75 3.26 10.17
N LYS A 103 -5.83 3.87 9.68
CA LYS A 103 -6.58 4.90 10.39
C LYS A 103 -7.36 4.34 11.56
N LYS A 104 -6.96 4.64 12.79
CA LYS A 104 -7.65 4.23 14.02
C LYS A 104 -9.11 4.66 14.07
N ARG A 105 -9.45 5.80 13.48
CA ARG A 105 -10.83 6.29 13.45
C ARG A 105 -11.74 5.41 12.59
N LYS A 106 -11.24 4.88 11.48
CA LYS A 106 -12.03 4.11 10.51
C LYS A 106 -11.93 2.59 10.72
N LEU A 107 -10.78 2.12 11.16
CA LEU A 107 -10.50 0.70 11.29
C LEU A 107 -10.24 0.32 12.75
N ARG A 108 -10.57 -0.93 13.07
CA ARG A 108 -10.15 -1.60 14.30
C ARG A 108 -9.42 -2.87 13.92
N LEU A 109 -8.22 -3.01 14.43
CA LEU A 109 -7.42 -4.22 14.33
C LEU A 109 -8.03 -5.31 15.21
N LEU A 110 -8.25 -6.48 14.65
CA LEU A 110 -8.79 -7.66 15.34
C LEU A 110 -7.70 -8.66 15.69
N ASP A 111 -6.78 -8.87 14.74
CA ASP A 111 -5.66 -9.80 14.85
C ASP A 111 -4.54 -9.37 13.91
N HIS A 112 -3.31 -9.77 14.18
CA HIS A 112 -2.15 -9.46 13.33
C HIS A 112 -1.02 -10.44 13.57
N GLY A 113 -0.08 -10.47 12.62
CA GLY A 113 1.15 -11.22 12.74
C GLY A 113 2.06 -11.01 11.56
N ASP A 114 3.13 -11.76 11.58
CA ASP A 114 4.18 -11.72 10.57
C ASP A 114 4.61 -13.16 10.24
N PHE A 115 5.04 -13.39 9.01
CA PHE A 115 5.70 -14.63 8.62
C PHE A 115 6.81 -14.35 7.63
N TRP A 116 7.90 -15.11 7.73
CA TRP A 116 9.06 -14.95 6.87
C TRP A 116 8.86 -15.68 5.55
N LEU A 117 9.32 -15.06 4.48
CA LEU A 117 9.27 -15.63 3.12
C LEU A 117 10.45 -16.61 2.96
N SER A 118 10.35 -17.74 3.63
CA SER A 118 11.37 -18.77 3.70
C SER A 118 10.75 -20.15 3.96
N GLU A 119 11.56 -21.19 3.93
CA GLU A 119 11.19 -22.57 4.28
C GLU A 119 10.81 -22.70 5.78
N THR A 120 11.15 -21.70 6.57
CA THR A 120 10.82 -21.63 8.01
C THR A 120 10.07 -20.34 8.35
N PRO A 121 8.80 -20.22 7.93
CA PRO A 121 8.07 -18.95 7.98
C PRO A 121 7.79 -18.41 9.39
N ASP A 122 7.97 -19.21 10.43
CA ASP A 122 7.65 -18.82 11.81
C ASP A 122 8.85 -18.14 12.54
N LYS A 123 9.99 -17.96 11.87
CA LYS A 123 11.19 -17.34 12.44
C LYS A 123 12.03 -16.62 11.37
N PRO A 124 12.81 -15.58 11.79
CA PRO A 124 13.74 -14.90 10.90
C PRO A 124 14.70 -15.84 10.20
N GLY A 125 14.90 -15.66 8.90
CA GLY A 125 15.83 -16.45 8.11
C GLY A 125 15.78 -16.10 6.62
N LEU A 126 16.87 -16.36 5.91
CA LEU A 126 16.90 -16.33 4.45
C LEU A 126 16.06 -17.48 3.92
N GLY A 127 15.32 -17.22 2.85
CA GLY A 127 14.55 -18.23 2.13
C GLY A 127 15.20 -18.59 0.80
N TRP A 128 15.33 -19.88 0.53
CA TRP A 128 15.82 -20.43 -0.76
C TRP A 128 17.11 -19.77 -1.23
N ASP A 129 17.08 -19.10 -2.41
CA ASP A 129 18.21 -18.36 -3.00
C ASP A 129 18.16 -16.84 -2.72
N ALA A 130 17.37 -16.39 -1.73
CA ALA A 130 17.27 -14.99 -1.37
C ALA A 130 18.59 -14.41 -0.88
N VAL A 131 18.86 -13.15 -1.21
CA VAL A 131 20.03 -12.40 -0.71
C VAL A 131 19.70 -11.55 0.52
N CYS A 132 18.42 -11.36 0.82
CA CYS A 132 17.92 -10.64 2.00
C CYS A 132 16.85 -11.46 2.72
N ILE A 133 16.78 -11.32 4.04
CA ILE A 133 15.63 -11.82 4.81
C ILE A 133 14.38 -11.04 4.36
N ARG A 134 13.29 -11.76 4.06
CA ARG A 134 12.03 -11.18 3.60
C ARG A 134 10.88 -11.61 4.48
N ILE A 135 9.92 -10.72 4.66
CA ILE A 135 8.81 -10.92 5.58
C ILE A 135 7.50 -10.45 4.94
N CYS A 136 6.39 -11.05 5.36
CA CYS A 136 5.05 -10.58 5.08
C CYS A 136 4.37 -10.26 6.41
N THR A 137 3.93 -9.02 6.58
CA THR A 137 3.09 -8.58 7.70
C THR A 137 1.62 -8.71 7.30
N TRP A 138 0.77 -9.11 8.22
CA TRP A 138 -0.67 -9.18 7.99
C TRP A 138 -1.47 -8.62 9.17
N GLY A 139 -2.65 -8.12 8.87
CA GLY A 139 -3.63 -7.70 9.87
C GLY A 139 -5.04 -8.07 9.45
N LYS A 140 -5.85 -8.51 10.41
CA LYS A 140 -7.29 -8.67 10.28
C LYS A 140 -7.98 -7.44 10.85
N PHE A 141 -8.75 -6.76 10.02
CA PHE A 141 -9.41 -5.51 10.38
C PHE A 141 -10.92 -5.62 10.27
N VAL A 142 -11.61 -4.74 11.02
CA VAL A 142 -13.02 -4.47 10.82
C VAL A 142 -13.23 -2.99 10.55
N VAL A 143 -14.06 -2.67 9.56
CA VAL A 143 -14.46 -1.30 9.26
C VAL A 143 -15.48 -0.86 10.30
N LYS A 144 -15.17 0.25 11.01
CA LYS A 144 -16.06 0.85 12.01
C LYS A 144 -17.28 1.47 11.33
N THR A 145 -18.44 1.32 11.95
CA THR A 145 -19.66 1.99 11.50
C THR A 145 -19.52 3.51 11.60
N GLN A 146 -20.32 4.26 10.83
CA GLN A 146 -20.31 5.73 10.90
C GLN A 146 -20.56 6.28 12.32
N LYS A 147 -21.38 5.59 13.11
CA LYS A 147 -21.65 5.97 14.49
C LYS A 147 -20.43 5.77 15.39
N GLU A 148 -19.71 4.68 15.23
CA GLU A 148 -18.46 4.41 15.96
C GLU A 148 -17.35 5.40 15.57
N GLN A 149 -17.29 5.78 14.29
CA GLN A 149 -16.35 6.79 13.80
C GLN A 149 -16.59 8.18 14.39
N ARG A 150 -17.87 8.56 14.64
CA ARG A 150 -18.24 9.88 15.21
C ARG A 150 -18.07 9.96 16.72
N ASN A 151 -18.41 8.90 17.44
CA ASN A 151 -18.53 8.96 18.90
C ASN A 151 -17.33 8.38 19.65
N GLY A 152 -16.37 7.78 18.96
CA GLY A 152 -15.21 7.10 19.58
C GLY A 152 -15.58 5.91 20.48
N MET A 153 -16.86 5.65 20.70
CA MET A 153 -17.36 4.59 21.56
C MET A 153 -17.81 3.37 20.75
N PHE A 154 -17.29 2.24 21.16
CA PHE A 154 -17.65 0.93 20.65
C PHE A 154 -18.95 0.46 21.29
N ASN A 155 -20.09 0.68 20.64
CA ASN A 155 -21.37 0.15 21.07
C ASN A 155 -22.06 -0.55 19.90
N ARG A 156 -21.79 -1.84 19.74
CA ARG A 156 -22.36 -2.66 18.67
C ARG A 156 -23.78 -3.05 19.06
N LYS A 157 -24.78 -2.35 18.55
CA LYS A 157 -26.11 -2.96 18.42
C LYS A 157 -26.01 -4.04 17.33
N LYS A 158 -26.53 -5.22 17.60
CA LYS A 158 -26.49 -6.46 16.79
C LYS A 158 -26.99 -6.35 15.33
N SER A 159 -27.26 -5.17 14.80
CA SER A 159 -28.08 -4.95 13.59
C SER A 159 -27.31 -4.55 12.31
N GLU A 160 -26.03 -4.19 12.38
CA GLU A 160 -25.28 -3.86 11.17
C GLU A 160 -24.15 -4.89 10.97
N PRO A 161 -24.08 -5.57 9.81
CA PRO A 161 -22.98 -6.47 9.51
C PRO A 161 -21.69 -5.65 9.41
N ALA A 162 -20.69 -6.01 10.22
CA ALA A 162 -19.37 -5.42 10.13
C ALA A 162 -18.62 -6.04 8.96
N VAL A 163 -18.01 -5.22 8.13
CA VAL A 163 -17.13 -5.69 7.06
C VAL A 163 -15.77 -5.96 7.67
N GLU A 164 -15.40 -7.23 7.74
CA GLU A 164 -14.07 -7.68 8.11
C GLU A 164 -13.25 -7.94 6.84
N PHE A 165 -11.94 -7.74 6.91
CA PHE A 165 -11.02 -8.03 5.81
C PHE A 165 -9.63 -8.32 6.34
N TYR A 166 -8.84 -9.06 5.56
CA TYR A 166 -7.41 -9.22 5.77
C TYR A 166 -6.63 -8.25 4.88
N PHE A 167 -5.58 -7.69 5.44
CA PHE A 167 -4.59 -6.89 4.72
C PHE A 167 -3.22 -7.53 4.89
N PHE A 168 -2.56 -7.87 3.79
CA PHE A 168 -1.20 -8.40 3.75
C PHE A 168 -0.28 -7.39 3.09
N ASN A 169 0.95 -7.29 3.58
CA ASN A 169 1.98 -6.43 3.01
C ASN A 169 3.33 -7.14 3.01
N LEU A 170 4.00 -7.16 1.88
CA LEU A 170 5.25 -7.90 1.69
C LEU A 170 6.29 -7.09 0.92
N HIS A 171 7.54 -7.56 0.99
CA HIS A 171 8.61 -7.19 0.07
C HIS A 171 9.36 -8.46 -0.34
N MET A 172 9.31 -8.81 -1.63
CA MET A 172 9.96 -10.02 -2.15
C MET A 172 11.44 -9.78 -2.46
N ASP A 173 12.23 -10.85 -2.60
CA ASP A 173 13.65 -10.71 -2.86
C ASP A 173 13.92 -10.16 -4.28
N HIS A 174 14.88 -9.25 -4.39
CA HIS A 174 15.20 -8.58 -5.65
C HIS A 174 16.17 -9.36 -6.55
N VAL A 175 16.80 -10.43 -6.04
CA VAL A 175 17.76 -11.26 -6.79
C VAL A 175 17.27 -12.70 -6.94
N GLY A 176 16.91 -13.36 -5.83
CA GLY A 176 16.55 -14.78 -5.80
C GLY A 176 15.27 -15.08 -6.57
N VAL A 177 15.37 -15.74 -7.73
CA VAL A 177 14.20 -16.10 -8.55
C VAL A 177 13.40 -17.23 -7.88
N VAL A 178 14.11 -18.24 -7.34
CA VAL A 178 13.44 -19.35 -6.61
C VAL A 178 12.76 -18.79 -5.36
N ALA A 179 13.43 -17.88 -4.63
CA ALA A 179 12.86 -17.23 -3.45
C ALA A 179 11.58 -16.48 -3.79
N ARG A 180 11.53 -15.70 -4.89
CA ARG A 180 10.30 -15.03 -5.31
C ARG A 180 9.18 -16.01 -5.67
N CYS A 181 9.51 -17.06 -6.44
CA CYS A 181 8.52 -18.05 -6.84
C CYS A 181 7.91 -18.79 -5.64
N GLU A 182 8.75 -19.27 -4.74
CA GLU A 182 8.29 -20.03 -3.56
C GLU A 182 7.61 -19.11 -2.52
N ALA A 183 8.10 -17.86 -2.36
CA ALA A 183 7.44 -16.86 -1.54
C ALA A 183 6.01 -16.54 -2.05
N ALA A 184 5.83 -16.40 -3.37
CA ALA A 184 4.51 -16.19 -3.97
C ALA A 184 3.54 -17.35 -3.63
N LYS A 185 4.01 -18.60 -3.78
CA LYS A 185 3.22 -19.80 -3.42
C LYS A 185 2.88 -19.82 -1.93
N LEU A 186 3.85 -19.53 -1.05
CA LEU A 186 3.66 -19.46 0.39
C LEU A 186 2.61 -18.41 0.77
N VAL A 187 2.69 -17.20 0.20
CA VAL A 187 1.72 -16.12 0.47
C VAL A 187 0.31 -16.52 0.03
N VAL A 188 0.16 -17.08 -1.17
CA VAL A 188 -1.14 -17.57 -1.66
C VAL A 188 -1.69 -18.68 -0.76
N GLN A 189 -0.84 -19.60 -0.30
CA GLN A 189 -1.22 -20.63 0.65
C GLN A 189 -1.69 -20.04 1.98
N ARG A 190 -0.94 -19.11 2.58
CA ARG A 190 -1.32 -18.44 3.84
C ARG A 190 -2.63 -17.65 3.71
N ILE A 191 -2.84 -16.96 2.60
CA ILE A 191 -4.11 -16.30 2.31
C ILE A 191 -5.28 -17.32 2.29
N ARG A 192 -5.09 -18.45 1.61
CA ARG A 192 -6.11 -19.51 1.54
C ARG A 192 -6.46 -20.08 2.90
N GLU A 193 -5.45 -20.33 3.74
CA GLU A 193 -5.62 -20.89 5.08
C GLU A 193 -6.28 -19.90 6.06
N MET A 194 -5.93 -18.63 5.98
CA MET A 194 -6.33 -17.62 6.96
C MET A 194 -7.65 -16.93 6.62
N ALA A 195 -7.90 -16.67 5.34
CA ALA A 195 -8.94 -15.71 4.96
C ALA A 195 -10.30 -16.35 4.67
N GLU A 196 -10.42 -17.64 4.48
CA GLU A 196 -11.61 -18.45 4.19
C GLU A 196 -12.92 -17.64 3.98
N GLY A 197 -13.12 -17.09 2.75
CA GLY A 197 -14.31 -16.31 2.42
C GLY A 197 -14.32 -14.85 2.91
N THR A 198 -13.33 -14.43 3.68
CA THR A 198 -13.14 -13.03 4.09
C THR A 198 -12.40 -12.25 2.99
N PRO A 199 -12.83 -11.02 2.64
CA PRO A 199 -12.12 -10.18 1.69
C PRO A 199 -10.63 -10.01 2.04
N VAL A 200 -9.78 -10.03 1.01
CA VAL A 200 -8.32 -9.88 1.15
C VAL A 200 -7.86 -8.69 0.31
N ILE A 201 -6.90 -7.96 0.85
CA ILE A 201 -6.08 -6.97 0.16
C ILE A 201 -4.62 -7.40 0.37
N LEU A 202 -3.86 -7.57 -0.71
CA LEU A 202 -2.43 -7.86 -0.67
C LEU A 202 -1.69 -6.73 -1.36
N THR A 203 -0.72 -6.15 -0.67
CA THR A 203 0.13 -5.06 -1.17
C THR A 203 1.60 -5.42 -1.04
N GLY A 204 2.45 -4.74 -1.75
CA GLY A 204 3.89 -4.91 -1.59
C GLY A 204 4.70 -4.44 -2.78
N ASP A 205 6.01 -4.49 -2.56
CA ASP A 205 7.03 -4.53 -3.59
C ASP A 205 7.33 -6.00 -3.90
N PHE A 206 6.90 -6.45 -5.06
CA PHE A 206 7.03 -7.85 -5.46
C PHE A 206 8.36 -8.14 -6.18
N ASN A 207 9.09 -7.10 -6.57
CA ASN A 207 10.30 -7.22 -7.39
C ASN A 207 10.10 -8.06 -8.67
N VAL A 208 8.85 -8.16 -9.13
CA VAL A 208 8.42 -8.72 -10.41
C VAL A 208 7.38 -7.81 -11.03
N ASP A 209 7.43 -7.63 -12.33
CA ASP A 209 6.42 -6.84 -13.02
C ASP A 209 5.27 -7.73 -13.54
N GLN A 210 4.28 -7.09 -14.12
CA GLN A 210 3.06 -7.73 -14.66
C GLN A 210 3.31 -8.74 -15.80
N ASN A 211 4.52 -8.83 -16.34
CA ASN A 211 4.89 -9.75 -17.41
C ASN A 211 5.68 -10.97 -16.90
N ASP A 212 6.03 -11.00 -15.62
CA ASP A 212 6.79 -12.10 -15.01
C ASP A 212 5.87 -13.30 -14.70
N GLU A 213 6.38 -14.51 -14.89
CA GLU A 213 5.63 -15.74 -14.58
C GLU A 213 5.22 -15.83 -13.10
N ILE A 214 6.03 -15.27 -12.20
CA ILE A 214 5.74 -15.27 -10.76
C ILE A 214 4.51 -14.41 -10.45
N TYR A 215 4.27 -13.33 -11.20
CA TYR A 215 3.04 -12.53 -11.08
C TYR A 215 1.79 -13.38 -11.32
N THR A 216 1.84 -14.35 -12.24
CA THR A 216 0.69 -15.21 -12.54
C THR A 216 0.30 -16.12 -11.37
N ILE A 217 1.23 -16.44 -10.45
CA ILE A 217 0.93 -17.21 -9.24
C ILE A 217 -0.15 -16.51 -8.39
N PHE A 218 -0.13 -15.18 -8.35
CA PHE A 218 -1.13 -14.39 -7.63
C PHE A 218 -2.44 -14.29 -8.41
N THR A 219 -2.38 -13.92 -9.70
CA THR A 219 -3.57 -13.64 -10.52
C THR A 219 -4.34 -14.90 -10.91
N GLU A 220 -3.66 -16.04 -11.05
CA GLU A 220 -4.29 -17.32 -11.37
C GLU A 220 -4.64 -18.17 -10.12
N SER A 221 -4.36 -17.66 -8.92
CA SER A 221 -4.67 -18.36 -7.66
C SER A 221 -6.16 -18.62 -7.42
N GLY A 222 -7.04 -17.88 -8.13
CA GLY A 222 -8.48 -17.82 -7.87
C GLY A 222 -8.87 -17.03 -6.62
N LEU A 223 -7.88 -16.54 -5.84
CA LEU A 223 -8.08 -15.80 -4.60
C LEU A 223 -7.91 -14.29 -4.79
N LEU A 224 -7.17 -13.87 -5.81
CA LEU A 224 -6.70 -12.49 -6.01
C LEU A 224 -6.90 -12.07 -7.46
N LYS A 225 -7.12 -10.77 -7.65
CA LYS A 225 -7.06 -10.09 -8.94
C LYS A 225 -6.27 -8.79 -8.81
N ASP A 226 -5.53 -8.41 -9.87
CA ASP A 226 -4.82 -7.12 -9.90
C ASP A 226 -5.82 -5.96 -9.98
N THR A 227 -5.62 -4.99 -9.11
CA THR A 227 -6.44 -3.78 -9.08
C THR A 227 -6.19 -2.86 -10.26
N PHE A 228 -5.01 -2.90 -10.89
CA PHE A 228 -4.74 -2.17 -12.12
C PHE A 228 -5.69 -2.62 -13.24
N ASP A 229 -5.80 -3.94 -13.47
CA ASP A 229 -6.64 -4.50 -14.52
C ASP A 229 -8.14 -4.36 -14.21
N ALA A 230 -8.51 -4.49 -12.95
CA ALA A 230 -9.89 -4.41 -12.48
C ALA A 230 -10.42 -2.98 -12.35
N ALA A 231 -9.56 -1.96 -12.37
CA ALA A 231 -9.95 -0.58 -12.13
C ALA A 231 -10.76 0.01 -13.27
N ARG A 232 -11.87 0.69 -12.93
CA ARG A 232 -12.65 1.47 -13.87
C ARG A 232 -11.95 2.74 -14.35
N ILE A 233 -11.17 3.36 -13.43
CA ILE A 233 -10.37 4.57 -13.71
C ILE A 233 -8.92 4.25 -13.40
N ARG A 234 -8.01 4.56 -14.34
CA ARG A 234 -6.56 4.44 -14.14
C ARG A 234 -5.91 5.79 -14.28
N PHE A 235 -5.18 6.19 -13.25
CA PHE A 235 -4.29 7.35 -13.23
C PHE A 235 -2.88 6.82 -13.02
N ALA A 236 -2.29 6.25 -14.08
CA ALA A 236 -1.07 5.45 -14.00
C ALA A 236 -0.32 5.46 -15.34
N GLU A 237 0.20 6.63 -15.72
CA GLU A 237 1.04 6.79 -16.92
C GLU A 237 2.38 6.06 -16.77
N ASN A 238 2.96 6.04 -15.55
CA ASN A 238 4.22 5.37 -15.24
C ASN A 238 4.01 4.04 -14.54
N GLY A 239 5.00 3.15 -14.65
CA GLY A 239 5.23 2.07 -13.71
C GLY A 239 5.61 2.59 -12.32
N THR A 240 6.01 1.71 -11.41
CA THR A 240 6.11 2.07 -9.99
C THR A 240 7.53 2.35 -9.51
N PHE A 241 8.57 1.94 -10.25
CA PHE A 241 9.98 2.16 -9.91
C PHE A 241 10.60 3.28 -10.74
N ASN A 242 11.35 4.20 -10.12
CA ASN A 242 11.96 5.36 -10.77
C ASN A 242 13.47 5.51 -10.50
N ALA A 243 14.06 4.73 -9.59
CA ALA A 243 15.48 4.78 -9.22
C ALA A 243 15.97 6.19 -8.81
N PHE A 244 15.12 7.01 -8.18
CA PHE A 244 15.34 8.44 -7.90
C PHE A 244 15.54 9.33 -9.13
N LYS A 245 15.33 8.83 -10.36
CA LYS A 245 15.48 9.62 -11.59
C LYS A 245 14.16 10.26 -11.99
N THR A 246 14.19 11.58 -12.11
CA THR A 246 12.99 12.38 -12.42
C THR A 246 12.64 12.41 -13.91
N ASN A 247 13.50 11.84 -14.75
CA ASN A 247 13.40 11.77 -16.21
C ASN A 247 13.36 10.30 -16.73
N TYR A 248 13.24 9.30 -15.84
CA TYR A 248 13.08 7.91 -16.26
C TYR A 248 11.60 7.57 -16.37
N PHE A 249 11.30 6.75 -17.35
CA PHE A 249 9.97 6.19 -17.60
C PHE A 249 10.05 4.69 -17.78
N THR A 250 9.10 3.99 -17.20
CA THR A 250 8.87 2.57 -17.42
C THR A 250 7.38 2.27 -17.34
N THR A 251 6.94 1.20 -18.00
CA THR A 251 5.59 0.64 -17.83
C THR A 251 5.56 -0.51 -16.81
N SER A 252 6.74 -0.96 -16.34
CA SER A 252 6.85 -2.04 -15.36
C SER A 252 6.34 -1.59 -14.00
N ARG A 253 5.37 -2.34 -13.47
CA ARG A 253 4.83 -2.17 -12.13
C ARG A 253 5.36 -3.30 -11.27
N ILE A 254 6.22 -3.00 -10.31
CA ILE A 254 6.75 -3.98 -9.34
C ILE A 254 6.08 -3.85 -7.97
N ASP A 255 5.39 -2.72 -7.73
CA ASP A 255 4.52 -2.52 -6.58
C ASP A 255 3.08 -2.81 -6.98
N HIS A 256 2.49 -3.83 -6.39
CA HIS A 256 1.15 -4.29 -6.73
C HIS A 256 0.18 -4.14 -5.57
N VAL A 257 -1.08 -3.98 -5.91
CA VAL A 257 -2.22 -4.09 -5.01
C VAL A 257 -3.18 -5.12 -5.60
N PHE A 258 -3.29 -6.26 -4.94
CA PHE A 258 -4.25 -7.30 -5.30
C PHE A 258 -5.42 -7.30 -4.33
N VAL A 259 -6.59 -7.69 -4.82
CA VAL A 259 -7.81 -7.81 -3.99
C VAL A 259 -8.56 -9.08 -4.32
N SER A 260 -9.39 -9.54 -3.37
CA SER A 260 -10.30 -10.66 -3.60
C SER A 260 -11.20 -10.41 -4.82
N PRO A 261 -11.58 -11.46 -5.58
CA PRO A 261 -12.37 -11.33 -6.83
C PRO A 261 -13.67 -10.55 -6.68
N ALA A 262 -14.36 -10.67 -5.52
CA ALA A 262 -15.62 -9.99 -5.25
C ALA A 262 -15.47 -8.48 -4.97
N THR A 263 -14.27 -8.00 -4.63
CA THR A 263 -14.01 -6.58 -4.33
C THR A 263 -14.19 -5.73 -5.60
N THR A 264 -14.95 -4.65 -5.52
CA THR A 264 -15.06 -3.69 -6.63
C THR A 264 -13.90 -2.71 -6.59
N VAL A 265 -13.22 -2.52 -7.73
CA VAL A 265 -12.13 -1.55 -7.88
C VAL A 265 -12.64 -0.35 -8.68
N GLU A 266 -12.74 0.80 -8.01
CA GLU A 266 -13.26 2.02 -8.65
C GLU A 266 -12.19 2.80 -9.38
N ALA A 267 -11.02 2.94 -8.75
CA ALA A 267 -9.89 3.68 -9.32
C ALA A 267 -8.55 3.13 -8.82
N TYR A 268 -7.56 3.18 -9.67
CA TYR A 268 -6.16 2.86 -9.41
C TYR A 268 -5.30 4.05 -9.81
N GLY A 269 -4.30 4.40 -9.01
CA GLY A 269 -3.37 5.49 -9.34
C GLY A 269 -1.96 5.22 -8.88
N VAL A 270 -1.00 5.57 -9.75
CA VAL A 270 0.43 5.73 -9.43
C VAL A 270 0.69 7.22 -9.31
N PHE A 271 1.20 7.66 -8.15
CA PHE A 271 1.34 9.09 -7.85
C PHE A 271 2.79 9.52 -7.98
N THR A 272 3.08 10.25 -9.03
CA THR A 272 4.42 10.67 -9.45
C THR A 272 4.79 12.08 -8.96
N ASN A 273 4.37 12.45 -7.73
CA ASN A 273 4.70 13.74 -7.16
C ASN A 273 6.21 13.87 -6.90
N SER A 274 6.68 15.09 -6.91
CA SER A 274 8.09 15.41 -6.72
C SER A 274 8.21 16.58 -5.74
N TYR A 275 9.41 16.77 -5.18
CA TYR A 275 9.75 17.98 -4.45
C TYR A 275 10.95 18.68 -5.10
N TRP A 276 11.25 19.89 -4.65
CA TRP A 276 12.26 20.74 -5.27
C TRP A 276 13.20 21.27 -4.21
N THR A 277 14.49 21.36 -4.54
CA THR A 277 15.49 22.06 -3.75
C THR A 277 16.09 23.18 -4.61
N PRO A 278 16.48 24.34 -4.02
CA PRO A 278 17.17 25.35 -4.77
C PRO A 278 18.42 24.80 -5.48
N ASP A 279 18.63 25.21 -6.71
CA ASP A 279 19.91 25.01 -7.38
C ASP A 279 20.94 25.97 -6.74
N GLU A 280 22.16 25.50 -6.50
CA GLU A 280 23.21 26.32 -5.87
C GLU A 280 23.79 27.41 -6.81
N ASP A 281 23.41 27.43 -8.10
CA ASP A 281 23.86 28.45 -9.04
C ASP A 281 23.03 29.74 -8.89
N PRO A 282 23.62 30.84 -8.38
CA PRO A 282 22.88 32.05 -8.06
C PRO A 282 22.36 32.85 -9.28
N ASP A 283 22.79 32.51 -10.50
CA ASP A 283 22.42 33.25 -11.72
C ASP A 283 21.21 32.68 -12.48
N ASN A 284 20.47 31.80 -11.86
CA ASN A 284 19.45 30.96 -12.51
C ASN A 284 18.02 31.50 -12.50
N THR A 285 17.82 32.83 -12.44
CA THR A 285 16.46 33.38 -12.60
C THR A 285 16.07 33.41 -14.08
N ILE A 286 15.03 32.68 -14.44
CA ILE A 286 14.48 32.63 -15.80
C ILE A 286 13.22 33.50 -15.88
N LYS A 287 13.17 34.41 -16.85
CA LYS A 287 11.93 35.09 -17.25
C LYS A 287 11.38 34.45 -18.52
N ALA A 288 10.18 33.88 -18.44
CA ALA A 288 9.48 33.44 -19.62
C ALA A 288 8.91 34.67 -20.34
N SER A 289 9.12 34.76 -21.65
CA SER A 289 8.72 35.92 -22.47
C SER A 289 7.20 36.12 -22.57
N ASP A 290 6.45 35.06 -22.33
CA ASP A 290 4.99 34.97 -22.40
C ASP A 290 4.32 34.93 -21.02
N ALA A 291 5.07 34.98 -19.93
CA ALA A 291 4.56 35.03 -18.58
C ALA A 291 4.20 36.46 -18.13
N PRO A 292 3.23 36.64 -17.21
CA PRO A 292 3.01 37.94 -16.58
C PRO A 292 4.27 38.49 -15.96
N GLN A 293 4.46 39.84 -16.04
CA GLN A 293 5.70 40.51 -15.57
C GLN A 293 6.05 40.27 -14.10
N GLN A 294 5.02 39.93 -13.29
CA GLN A 294 5.18 39.65 -11.87
C GLN A 294 5.70 38.24 -11.58
N ILE A 295 5.77 37.36 -12.61
CA ILE A 295 6.21 35.95 -12.42
C ILE A 295 7.68 35.88 -12.85
N SER A 296 8.51 35.37 -11.96
CA SER A 296 9.88 34.93 -12.22
C SER A 296 9.98 33.43 -11.87
N PHE A 297 10.82 32.71 -12.57
CA PHE A 297 11.13 31.32 -12.30
C PHE A 297 12.58 31.23 -11.82
N ASP A 298 12.77 30.57 -10.69
CA ASP A 298 14.09 30.21 -10.23
C ASP A 298 14.39 28.77 -10.69
N THR A 299 15.64 28.42 -10.90
CA THR A 299 16.03 27.06 -11.20
C THR A 299 16.09 26.22 -9.92
N PHE A 300 15.49 25.07 -9.98
CA PHE A 300 15.44 24.12 -8.88
C PHE A 300 15.80 22.72 -9.37
N ILE A 301 16.40 21.94 -8.47
CA ILE A 301 16.65 20.52 -8.70
C ILE A 301 15.38 19.76 -8.26
N ARG A 302 14.88 18.95 -9.18
CA ARG A 302 13.69 18.11 -8.93
C ARG A 302 14.10 16.77 -8.37
N HIS A 303 13.44 16.34 -7.28
CA HIS A 303 13.68 15.09 -6.59
C HIS A 303 12.40 14.24 -6.51
N ASN A 304 12.55 12.93 -6.49
CA ASN A 304 11.49 11.99 -6.12
C ASN A 304 11.57 11.68 -4.62
N PRO A 305 10.42 11.58 -3.90
CA PRO A 305 10.44 11.30 -2.46
C PRO A 305 10.94 9.88 -2.12
N SER A 306 10.77 8.94 -3.04
CA SER A 306 11.31 7.58 -3.00
C SER A 306 11.77 7.17 -4.39
N ASP A 307 12.59 6.13 -4.50
CA ASP A 307 12.89 5.47 -5.77
C ASP A 307 11.72 4.64 -6.31
N HIS A 308 10.64 4.54 -5.55
CA HIS A 308 9.33 4.03 -5.96
C HIS A 308 8.26 5.12 -5.90
N TYR A 309 7.23 4.97 -6.73
CA TYR A 309 6.02 5.77 -6.67
C TYR A 309 4.94 5.02 -5.87
N PRO A 310 4.18 5.70 -4.98
CA PRO A 310 3.09 5.07 -4.27
C PRO A 310 1.94 4.70 -5.19
N VAL A 311 1.32 3.58 -4.88
CA VAL A 311 0.08 3.11 -5.50
C VAL A 311 -1.07 3.30 -4.54
N PHE A 312 -2.13 4.01 -4.95
CA PHE A 312 -3.37 4.11 -4.18
C PHE A 312 -4.56 3.64 -5.00
N VAL A 313 -5.44 2.89 -4.34
CA VAL A 313 -6.59 2.23 -4.98
C VAL A 313 -7.87 2.49 -4.20
N LYS A 314 -8.93 2.91 -4.90
CA LYS A 314 -10.27 3.03 -4.35
C LYS A 314 -11.02 1.73 -4.55
N VAL A 315 -11.38 1.08 -3.45
CA VAL A 315 -12.09 -0.21 -3.44
C VAL A 315 -13.40 -0.14 -2.67
N LYS A 316 -14.30 -1.09 -3.00
CA LYS A 316 -15.47 -1.41 -2.18
C LYS A 316 -15.43 -2.90 -1.82
N LEU A 317 -15.38 -3.14 -0.52
CA LEU A 317 -15.42 -4.50 0.05
C LEU A 317 -16.85 -4.99 0.20
#